data_8ecfe25cc5bf39f89277ab6d8ac77a82
#
_entry.id   8ecfe25cc5bf39f89277ab6d8ac77a82
#
_cell.length_a   1.000
_cell.length_b   1.000
_cell.length_c   1.000
_cell.angle_alpha   90.00
_cell.angle_beta   90.00
_cell.angle_gamma   90.00
#
_symmetry.space_group_name_H-M   'P 1'
#
loop_
_entity.id
_entity.type
_entity.pdbx_description
1 polymer ?
#
loop_
_entity_poly.entity_id
_entity_poly.type
_entity_poly.pdbx_seq_one_letter_code
_entity_poly.pdbx_strand_id
1 'polypeptide(L)'
;AHPWMNPAKDPMLWPHEYHEIYAEYDRIFGCCTHGWTNLQSVHLNLPFSGEEEFGRLHAAIRLVLPLIPALAAASPYLDGRWTGLLDARMQHYRYNSMAIPAMTGDLVPEAVFTPDAYRTHILEPIYAQSAPLDPMGILRDEWANARGAIARFDRSAIEIRVTDSQECPSADLAVCFAVAGAVRLLTGETLASWEEQKRWSVARLYRLFFDAVRGAEHAPVLDPEYAALFGLPRKEISFGEIWAALLDRPELQSPLF
;
A
#
# COMPACT_ATOMS: atom_id res chain seq x y z
N ALA A 1 -0.14 -11.93 -7.62
CA ALA A 1 -0.65 -13.27 -7.27
C ALA A 1 -0.17 -14.31 -8.29
N HIS A 2 0.13 -15.53 -7.86
CA HIS A 2 0.58 -16.58 -8.77
C HIS A 2 -0.61 -17.10 -9.60
N PRO A 3 -0.54 -17.11 -10.95
CA PRO A 3 -1.70 -17.32 -11.81
C PRO A 3 -2.27 -18.75 -11.79
N TRP A 4 -1.50 -19.77 -11.38
CA TRP A 4 -1.91 -21.17 -11.38
C TRP A 4 -1.82 -21.88 -10.02
N MET A 5 -1.32 -21.20 -8.97
CA MET A 5 -1.27 -21.78 -7.64
C MET A 5 -2.69 -22.03 -7.13
N ASN A 6 -2.94 -23.23 -6.61
CA ASN A 6 -4.15 -23.52 -5.87
C ASN A 6 -3.94 -23.22 -4.38
N PRO A 7 -4.49 -22.12 -3.85
CA PRO A 7 -4.22 -21.71 -2.48
C PRO A 7 -4.73 -22.69 -1.42
N ALA A 8 -5.65 -23.58 -1.75
CA ALA A 8 -6.16 -24.61 -0.83
C ALA A 8 -5.29 -25.86 -0.76
N LYS A 9 -4.31 -26.03 -1.66
CA LYS A 9 -3.52 -27.27 -1.78
C LYS A 9 -2.01 -27.03 -1.77
N ASP A 10 -1.54 -25.95 -2.41
CA ASP A 10 -0.13 -25.76 -2.69
C ASP A 10 0.63 -25.04 -1.56
N PRO A 11 0.03 -24.10 -0.81
CA PRO A 11 0.76 -23.40 0.25
C PRO A 11 0.85 -24.22 1.53
N MET A 12 1.88 -23.91 2.26
CA MET A 12 2.07 -24.37 3.64
C MET A 12 2.28 -23.15 4.54
N LEU A 13 1.66 -23.14 5.70
CA LEU A 13 1.92 -22.10 6.69
C LEU A 13 3.40 -22.13 7.09
N TRP A 14 3.95 -20.96 7.40
CA TRP A 14 5.34 -20.81 7.82
C TRP A 14 5.63 -21.66 9.08
N PRO A 15 6.53 -22.65 9.01
CA PRO A 15 6.72 -23.61 10.10
C PRO A 15 7.88 -23.24 11.05
N HIS A 16 8.50 -22.08 10.90
CA HIS A 16 9.69 -21.66 11.65
C HIS A 16 9.35 -20.64 12.74
N GLU A 17 10.28 -19.73 13.06
CA GLU A 17 10.08 -18.69 14.06
C GLU A 17 8.79 -17.90 13.80
N TYR A 18 8.08 -17.54 14.88
CA TYR A 18 6.79 -16.82 14.81
C TYR A 18 5.65 -17.61 14.15
N HIS A 19 5.78 -18.97 14.06
CA HIS A 19 4.72 -19.81 13.48
C HIS A 19 3.36 -19.66 14.18
N GLU A 20 3.36 -19.31 15.47
CA GLU A 20 2.15 -19.05 16.26
C GLU A 20 1.34 -17.87 15.70
N ILE A 21 1.99 -16.86 15.12
CA ILE A 21 1.34 -15.73 14.48
C ILE A 21 0.58 -16.21 13.23
N TYR A 22 1.24 -16.99 12.38
CA TYR A 22 0.61 -17.50 11.16
C TYR A 22 -0.51 -18.50 11.46
N ALA A 23 -0.35 -19.31 12.52
CA ALA A 23 -1.40 -20.21 12.99
C ALA A 23 -2.63 -19.43 13.49
N GLU A 24 -2.43 -18.32 14.20
CA GLU A 24 -3.51 -17.47 14.67
C GLU A 24 -4.20 -16.74 13.53
N TYR A 25 -3.45 -16.25 12.53
CA TYR A 25 -4.03 -15.71 11.31
C TYR A 25 -4.89 -16.74 10.58
N ASP A 26 -4.38 -17.96 10.40
CA ASP A 26 -5.14 -19.03 9.73
C ASP A 26 -6.41 -19.40 10.50
N ARG A 27 -6.32 -19.46 11.83
CA ARG A 27 -7.47 -19.75 12.69
C ARG A 27 -8.59 -18.70 12.56
N ILE A 28 -8.23 -17.42 12.42
CA ILE A 28 -9.19 -16.31 12.35
C ILE A 28 -9.69 -16.09 10.92
N PHE A 29 -8.82 -16.13 9.93
CA PHE A 29 -9.11 -15.66 8.58
C PHE A 29 -9.17 -16.79 7.53
N GLY A 30 -8.65 -18.00 7.82
CA GLY A 30 -8.55 -19.07 6.84
C GLY A 30 -7.56 -18.73 5.73
N CYS A 31 -6.26 -18.80 6.02
CA CYS A 31 -5.21 -18.27 5.14
C CYS A 31 -4.98 -19.04 3.83
N CYS A 32 -5.59 -20.23 3.65
CA CYS A 32 -5.47 -21.01 2.41
C CYS A 32 -6.36 -20.45 1.29
N THR A 33 -6.19 -19.16 0.98
CA THR A 33 -6.96 -18.42 -0.02
C THR A 33 -6.05 -17.53 -0.85
N HIS A 34 -6.56 -17.03 -1.99
CA HIS A 34 -5.83 -16.11 -2.87
C HIS A 34 -5.38 -14.82 -2.18
N GLY A 35 -6.05 -14.40 -1.14
CA GLY A 35 -5.73 -13.17 -0.41
C GLY A 35 -4.59 -13.31 0.59
N TRP A 36 -4.22 -14.54 0.99
CA TRP A 36 -3.22 -14.81 2.02
C TRP A 36 -1.99 -15.54 1.49
N THR A 37 -2.18 -16.69 0.88
CA THR A 37 -1.09 -17.61 0.54
C THR A 37 -0.64 -17.52 -0.92
N ASN A 38 -1.39 -16.86 -1.78
CA ASN A 38 -1.09 -16.69 -3.20
C ASN A 38 -0.72 -15.22 -3.53
N LEU A 39 -0.16 -14.50 -2.59
CA LEU A 39 0.31 -13.12 -2.79
C LEU A 39 1.83 -13.07 -2.91
N GLN A 40 2.30 -12.26 -3.84
CA GLN A 40 3.70 -11.91 -4.00
C GLN A 40 3.79 -10.39 -4.09
N SER A 41 4.55 -9.78 -3.18
CA SER A 41 4.70 -8.33 -3.09
C SER A 41 6.11 -7.95 -2.70
N VAL A 42 6.49 -6.76 -3.10
CA VAL A 42 7.69 -6.09 -2.61
C VAL A 42 7.26 -5.06 -1.57
N HIS A 43 7.92 -5.04 -0.43
CA HIS A 43 7.69 -4.03 0.59
C HIS A 43 8.81 -3.00 0.59
N LEU A 44 8.44 -1.73 0.56
CA LEU A 44 9.36 -0.61 0.63
C LEU A 44 9.26 0.06 2.00
N ASN A 45 10.36 0.01 2.76
CA ASN A 45 10.45 0.66 4.06
C ASN A 45 11.18 2.01 3.90
N LEU A 46 10.50 3.10 4.23
CA LEU A 46 11.05 4.45 4.22
C LEU A 46 11.25 4.93 5.65
N PRO A 47 12.48 5.32 6.05
CA PRO A 47 12.77 5.71 7.42
C PRO A 47 12.26 7.11 7.74
N PHE A 48 11.99 7.36 9.02
CA PHE A 48 11.74 8.69 9.58
C PHE A 48 12.45 8.87 10.92
N SER A 49 12.75 10.12 11.27
CA SER A 49 13.31 10.49 12.55
C SER A 49 12.43 11.55 13.21
N GLY A 50 11.80 11.17 14.32
CA GLY A 50 10.92 12.07 15.06
C GLY A 50 9.53 12.26 14.46
N GLU A 51 8.72 13.06 15.13
CA GLU A 51 7.30 13.22 14.87
C GLU A 51 7.01 14.01 13.59
N GLU A 52 7.79 15.05 13.31
CA GLU A 52 7.59 15.88 12.12
C GLU A 52 7.87 15.11 10.83
N GLU A 53 8.99 14.38 10.76
CA GLU A 53 9.31 13.55 9.61
C GLU A 53 8.29 12.45 9.42
N PHE A 54 7.82 11.81 10.51
CA PHE A 54 6.73 10.85 10.43
C PHE A 54 5.50 11.45 9.75
N GLY A 55 5.06 12.64 10.21
CA GLY A 55 3.87 13.30 9.68
C GLY A 55 3.99 13.66 8.21
N ARG A 56 5.15 14.20 7.79
CA ARG A 56 5.45 14.53 6.39
C ARG A 56 5.50 13.29 5.52
N LEU A 57 6.20 12.26 5.96
CA LEU A 57 6.32 11.00 5.25
C LEU A 57 4.97 10.30 5.09
N HIS A 58 4.17 10.25 6.16
CA HIS A 58 2.84 9.65 6.13
C HIS A 58 1.90 10.38 5.17
N ALA A 59 1.90 11.73 5.16
CA ALA A 59 1.12 12.52 4.23
C ALA A 59 1.52 12.24 2.76
N ALA A 60 2.82 12.25 2.48
CA ALA A 60 3.36 11.99 1.15
C ALA A 60 3.01 10.58 0.64
N ILE A 61 3.22 9.56 1.47
CA ILE A 61 2.91 8.17 1.12
C ILE A 61 1.42 8.01 0.78
N ARG A 62 0.52 8.59 1.56
CA ARG A 62 -0.92 8.53 1.28
C ARG A 62 -1.26 9.03 -0.13
N LEU A 63 -0.57 10.08 -0.60
CA LEU A 63 -0.77 10.62 -1.94
C LEU A 63 -0.12 9.77 -3.05
N VAL A 64 0.96 9.05 -2.74
CA VAL A 64 1.64 8.20 -3.72
C VAL A 64 0.95 6.84 -3.85
N LEU A 65 0.30 6.33 -2.79
CA LEU A 65 -0.36 5.03 -2.82
C LEU A 65 -1.25 4.80 -4.06
N PRO A 66 -2.12 5.75 -4.50
CA PRO A 66 -2.94 5.56 -5.70
C PRO A 66 -2.14 5.43 -6.99
N LEU A 67 -0.90 5.93 -7.05
CA LEU A 67 -0.05 5.85 -8.23
C LEU A 67 0.62 4.47 -8.36
N ILE A 68 0.82 3.74 -7.25
CA ILE A 68 1.64 2.53 -7.24
C ILE A 68 1.10 1.43 -8.16
N PRO A 69 -0.22 1.09 -8.18
CA PRO A 69 -0.73 0.08 -9.10
C PRO A 69 -0.51 0.42 -10.57
N ALA A 70 -0.48 1.71 -10.91
CA ALA A 70 -0.20 2.13 -12.29
C ALA A 70 1.23 1.84 -12.75
N LEU A 71 2.16 1.71 -11.81
CA LEU A 71 3.56 1.39 -12.10
C LEU A 71 3.88 -0.09 -11.88
N ALA A 72 3.19 -0.74 -10.96
CA ALA A 72 3.59 -2.04 -10.41
C ALA A 72 2.57 -3.18 -10.61
N ALA A 73 1.38 -2.92 -11.19
CA ALA A 73 0.39 -3.97 -11.38
C ALA A 73 0.94 -5.11 -12.27
N ALA A 74 1.01 -6.32 -11.71
CA ALA A 74 1.56 -7.51 -12.36
C ALA A 74 0.77 -8.79 -12.03
N SER A 75 -0.51 -8.67 -11.64
CA SER A 75 -1.32 -9.81 -11.21
C SER A 75 -2.70 -9.91 -11.88
N PRO A 76 -2.76 -9.88 -13.24
CA PRO A 76 -4.05 -9.85 -13.94
C PRO A 76 -4.74 -11.21 -14.05
N TYR A 77 -4.06 -12.30 -13.72
CA TYR A 77 -4.58 -13.68 -13.87
C TYR A 77 -4.64 -14.39 -12.51
N LEU A 78 -5.76 -15.10 -12.26
CA LEU A 78 -5.94 -16.04 -11.17
C LEU A 78 -6.60 -17.33 -11.72
N ASP A 79 -6.19 -18.50 -11.23
CA ASP A 79 -6.67 -19.80 -11.69
C ASP A 79 -6.61 -19.98 -13.23
N GLY A 80 -5.58 -19.41 -13.84
CA GLY A 80 -5.38 -19.42 -15.29
C GLY A 80 -6.37 -18.56 -16.08
N ARG A 81 -7.13 -17.67 -15.42
CA ARG A 81 -8.16 -16.85 -16.04
C ARG A 81 -7.89 -15.37 -15.85
N TRP A 82 -8.19 -14.59 -16.87
CA TRP A 82 -8.22 -13.14 -16.78
C TRP A 82 -9.26 -12.65 -15.77
N THR A 83 -8.87 -11.81 -14.82
CA THR A 83 -9.74 -11.33 -13.73
C THR A 83 -10.56 -10.09 -14.08
N GLY A 84 -10.19 -9.38 -15.13
CA GLY A 84 -10.74 -8.06 -15.46
C GLY A 84 -10.02 -6.91 -14.73
N LEU A 85 -8.99 -7.19 -13.95
CA LEU A 85 -8.17 -6.24 -13.21
C LEU A 85 -6.70 -6.41 -13.60
N LEU A 86 -5.92 -5.35 -13.60
CA LEU A 86 -4.48 -5.44 -13.79
C LEU A 86 -3.74 -5.77 -12.48
N ASP A 87 -4.29 -5.33 -11.34
CA ASP A 87 -3.81 -5.69 -10.01
C ASP A 87 -4.92 -6.46 -9.23
N ALA A 88 -5.12 -7.73 -9.58
CA ALA A 88 -6.09 -8.58 -8.89
C ALA A 88 -5.65 -8.89 -7.45
N ARG A 89 -4.35 -8.83 -7.13
CA ARG A 89 -3.83 -9.00 -5.78
C ARG A 89 -4.48 -8.02 -4.81
N MET A 90 -4.54 -6.73 -5.16
CA MET A 90 -5.12 -5.70 -4.30
C MET A 90 -6.63 -5.87 -4.12
N GLN A 91 -7.33 -6.42 -5.10
CA GLN A 91 -8.75 -6.78 -4.95
C GLN A 91 -8.95 -7.87 -3.90
N HIS A 92 -8.08 -8.88 -3.83
CA HIS A 92 -8.13 -9.91 -2.79
C HIS A 92 -7.62 -9.38 -1.44
N TYR A 93 -6.50 -8.66 -1.45
CA TYR A 93 -5.87 -8.12 -0.25
C TYR A 93 -6.83 -7.30 0.62
N ARG A 94 -7.66 -6.44 0.02
CA ARG A 94 -8.60 -5.60 0.77
C ARG A 94 -9.65 -6.37 1.57
N TYR A 95 -9.88 -7.64 1.23
CA TYR A 95 -10.88 -8.48 1.89
C TYR A 95 -10.26 -9.53 2.82
N ASN A 96 -8.94 -9.62 2.87
CA ASN A 96 -8.25 -10.64 3.66
C ASN A 96 -8.63 -10.62 5.15
N SER A 97 -8.80 -9.44 5.70
CA SER A 97 -9.03 -9.25 7.13
C SER A 97 -10.49 -8.92 7.46
N MET A 98 -11.46 -9.40 6.67
CA MET A 98 -12.88 -9.06 6.85
C MET A 98 -13.47 -9.48 8.19
N ALA A 99 -12.91 -10.48 8.88
CA ALA A 99 -13.29 -10.83 10.25
C ALA A 99 -12.93 -9.72 11.25
N ILE A 100 -11.92 -8.89 10.92
CA ILE A 100 -11.47 -7.74 11.71
C ILE A 100 -11.28 -6.55 10.75
N PRO A 101 -12.36 -5.86 10.32
CA PRO A 101 -12.29 -4.82 9.29
C PRO A 101 -11.33 -3.67 9.61
N ALA A 102 -11.12 -3.36 10.91
CA ALA A 102 -10.17 -2.34 11.32
C ALA A 102 -8.73 -2.61 10.89
N MET A 103 -8.34 -3.87 10.64
CA MET A 103 -6.98 -4.20 10.18
C MET A 103 -6.68 -3.60 8.81
N THR A 104 -7.60 -3.72 7.87
CA THR A 104 -7.40 -3.24 6.49
C THR A 104 -7.87 -1.80 6.30
N GLY A 105 -8.93 -1.40 6.99
CA GLY A 105 -9.59 -0.12 6.74
C GLY A 105 -9.95 0.01 5.25
N ASP A 106 -9.73 1.20 4.70
CA ASP A 106 -9.90 1.48 3.27
C ASP A 106 -8.57 1.35 2.48
N LEU A 107 -7.63 0.54 2.92
CA LEU A 107 -6.26 0.39 2.38
C LEU A 107 -5.41 1.66 2.45
N VAL A 108 -5.94 2.79 2.03
CA VAL A 108 -5.28 4.09 2.21
C VAL A 108 -5.37 4.48 3.69
N PRO A 109 -4.25 4.73 4.38
CA PRO A 109 -4.27 5.11 5.80
C PRO A 109 -5.04 6.39 6.05
N GLU A 110 -5.58 6.51 7.24
CA GLU A 110 -6.28 7.71 7.73
C GLU A 110 -5.38 8.95 7.71
N ALA A 111 -6.01 10.13 7.66
CA ALA A 111 -5.31 11.42 7.66
C ALA A 111 -4.84 11.78 9.07
N VAL A 112 -3.88 11.03 9.60
CA VAL A 112 -3.25 11.22 10.90
C VAL A 112 -1.76 11.49 10.73
N PHE A 113 -1.21 12.48 11.41
CA PHE A 113 0.13 12.99 11.10
C PHE A 113 1.03 13.10 12.34
N THR A 114 0.63 12.48 13.45
CA THR A 114 1.45 12.29 14.64
C THR A 114 1.44 10.83 15.06
N PRO A 115 2.51 10.31 15.70
CA PRO A 115 2.53 8.94 16.21
C PRO A 115 1.38 8.64 17.17
N ASP A 116 1.01 9.59 18.03
CA ASP A 116 -0.08 9.41 19.00
C ASP A 116 -1.44 9.33 18.29
N ALA A 117 -1.70 10.20 17.32
CA ALA A 117 -2.93 10.12 16.52
C ALA A 117 -2.99 8.81 15.72
N TYR A 118 -1.84 8.32 15.21
CA TYR A 118 -1.77 7.04 14.51
C TYR A 118 -2.12 5.86 15.45
N ARG A 119 -1.57 5.84 16.64
CA ARG A 119 -1.90 4.81 17.65
C ARG A 119 -3.39 4.84 17.99
N THR A 120 -3.92 6.02 18.31
CA THR A 120 -5.31 6.17 18.75
C THR A 120 -6.33 5.86 17.65
N HIS A 121 -6.08 6.31 16.41
CA HIS A 121 -7.08 6.18 15.34
C HIS A 121 -6.92 4.94 14.46
N ILE A 122 -5.76 4.30 14.48
CA ILE A 122 -5.46 3.13 13.64
C ILE A 122 -5.21 1.88 14.50
N LEU A 123 -4.22 1.91 15.40
CA LEU A 123 -3.81 0.70 16.12
C LEU A 123 -4.81 0.30 17.22
N GLU A 124 -5.28 1.24 18.02
CA GLU A 124 -6.27 0.94 19.09
C GLU A 124 -7.57 0.33 18.54
N PRO A 125 -8.18 0.83 17.44
CA PRO A 125 -9.32 0.16 16.81
C PRO A 125 -9.02 -1.25 16.33
N ILE A 126 -7.83 -1.51 15.78
CA ILE A 126 -7.39 -2.86 15.38
C ILE A 126 -7.36 -3.77 16.62
N TYR A 127 -6.69 -3.35 17.69
CA TYR A 127 -6.55 -4.14 18.92
C TYR A 127 -7.89 -4.38 19.61
N ALA A 128 -8.79 -3.38 19.62
CA ALA A 128 -10.12 -3.52 20.19
C ALA A 128 -10.99 -4.52 19.42
N GLN A 129 -10.93 -4.50 18.07
CA GLN A 129 -11.68 -5.44 17.25
C GLN A 129 -11.06 -6.85 17.24
N SER A 130 -9.74 -6.96 17.41
CA SER A 130 -9.05 -8.26 17.47
C SER A 130 -9.32 -8.99 18.79
N ALA A 131 -9.43 -8.28 19.90
CA ALA A 131 -9.45 -8.86 21.25
C ALA A 131 -10.47 -10.00 21.47
N PRO A 132 -11.71 -9.94 20.92
CA PRO A 132 -12.65 -11.07 21.04
C PRO A 132 -12.25 -12.33 20.27
N LEU A 133 -11.48 -12.18 19.20
CA LEU A 133 -11.02 -13.26 18.34
C LEU A 133 -9.62 -13.75 18.68
N ASP A 134 -8.81 -12.92 19.32
CA ASP A 134 -7.43 -13.15 19.75
C ASP A 134 -7.30 -12.94 21.28
N PRO A 135 -7.86 -13.82 22.11
CA PRO A 135 -7.85 -13.65 23.57
C PRO A 135 -6.44 -13.74 24.17
N MET A 136 -5.48 -14.30 23.47
CA MET A 136 -4.07 -14.38 23.89
C MET A 136 -3.28 -13.13 23.51
N GLY A 137 -3.83 -12.24 22.67
CA GLY A 137 -3.19 -11.01 22.23
C GLY A 137 -1.99 -11.23 21.31
N ILE A 138 -1.96 -12.35 20.58
CA ILE A 138 -0.88 -12.69 19.64
C ILE A 138 -0.79 -11.66 18.51
N LEU A 139 -1.94 -11.12 18.05
CA LEU A 139 -2.04 -10.14 16.98
C LEU A 139 -1.98 -8.68 17.47
N ARG A 140 -1.64 -8.45 18.74
CA ARG A 140 -1.58 -7.10 19.31
C ARG A 140 -0.24 -6.44 19.06
N ASP A 141 0.03 -6.17 17.77
CA ASP A 141 1.27 -5.54 17.32
C ASP A 141 1.01 -4.64 16.10
N GLU A 142 1.96 -3.76 15.76
CA GLU A 142 1.89 -2.82 14.63
C GLU A 142 1.73 -3.53 13.29
N TRP A 143 2.36 -4.68 13.12
CA TRP A 143 2.30 -5.48 11.89
C TRP A 143 0.91 -6.10 11.61
N ALA A 144 0.01 -6.14 12.60
CA ALA A 144 -1.38 -6.54 12.40
C ALA A 144 -2.16 -5.54 11.52
N ASN A 145 -1.68 -4.30 11.41
CA ASN A 145 -2.23 -3.33 10.48
C ASN A 145 -1.99 -3.78 9.03
N ALA A 146 -3.06 -3.97 8.26
CA ALA A 146 -3.03 -4.44 6.88
C ALA A 146 -3.40 -3.34 5.86
N ARG A 147 -3.20 -2.08 6.20
CA ARG A 147 -3.33 -0.99 5.22
C ARG A 147 -2.23 -1.05 4.17
N GLY A 148 -2.41 -0.37 3.07
CA GLY A 148 -1.44 -0.30 1.97
C GLY A 148 -0.10 0.34 2.34
N ALA A 149 -0.08 1.11 3.43
CA ALA A 149 1.13 1.56 4.10
C ALA A 149 0.92 1.54 5.61
N ILE A 150 1.91 1.08 6.36
CA ILE A 150 1.84 0.95 7.81
C ILE A 150 3.04 1.57 8.50
N ALA A 151 2.81 2.26 9.61
CA ALA A 151 3.91 2.70 10.46
C ALA A 151 4.47 1.50 11.25
N ARG A 152 5.78 1.40 11.25
CA ARG A 152 6.58 0.46 12.01
C ARG A 152 7.44 1.28 12.96
N PHE A 153 6.86 1.69 14.10
CA PHE A 153 7.55 2.52 15.09
C PHE A 153 8.75 1.78 15.74
N ASP A 154 8.65 0.45 15.85
CA ASP A 154 9.74 -0.43 16.27
C ASP A 154 10.98 -0.32 15.37
N ARG A 155 10.81 0.07 14.11
CA ARG A 155 11.86 0.22 13.08
C ARG A 155 12.09 1.66 12.65
N SER A 156 11.32 2.61 13.19
CA SER A 156 11.32 4.01 12.75
C SER A 156 11.14 4.15 11.23
N ALA A 157 10.18 3.41 10.66
CA ALA A 157 9.91 3.39 9.23
C ALA A 157 8.41 3.32 8.92
N ILE A 158 8.02 3.76 7.73
CA ILE A 158 6.70 3.44 7.14
C ILE A 158 6.93 2.43 6.02
N GLU A 159 6.21 1.31 6.11
CA GLU A 159 6.28 0.19 5.18
C GLU A 159 5.14 0.27 4.17
N ILE A 160 5.46 0.45 2.89
CA ILE A 160 4.52 0.40 1.77
C ILE A 160 4.38 -1.05 1.32
N ARG A 161 3.14 -1.54 1.14
CA ARG A 161 2.82 -2.96 0.89
C ARG A 161 2.09 -3.25 -0.43
N VAL A 162 1.72 -2.22 -1.17
CA VAL A 162 0.83 -2.35 -2.35
C VAL A 162 1.55 -2.63 -3.67
N THR A 163 2.87 -2.83 -3.65
CA THR A 163 3.67 -3.09 -4.84
C THR A 163 3.63 -4.58 -5.19
N ASP A 164 3.11 -4.95 -6.36
CA ASP A 164 3.24 -6.30 -6.90
C ASP A 164 4.71 -6.63 -7.19
N SER A 165 5.12 -7.89 -6.98
CA SER A 165 6.42 -8.37 -7.43
C SER A 165 6.46 -8.43 -8.95
N GLN A 166 7.56 -7.94 -9.53
CA GLN A 166 7.81 -7.90 -10.96
C GLN A 166 8.50 -9.17 -11.44
N GLU A 167 8.77 -9.26 -12.75
CA GLU A 167 9.39 -10.43 -13.40
C GLU A 167 10.85 -10.66 -12.97
N CYS A 168 11.51 -9.62 -12.46
CA CYS A 168 12.91 -9.72 -12.03
C CYS A 168 13.23 -8.67 -10.95
N PRO A 169 14.25 -8.92 -10.10
CA PRO A 169 14.63 -8.02 -9.03
C PRO A 169 15.03 -6.60 -9.48
N SER A 170 15.56 -6.44 -10.69
CA SER A 170 15.89 -5.11 -11.23
C SER A 170 14.64 -4.27 -11.51
N ALA A 171 13.55 -4.90 -11.95
CA ALA A 171 12.26 -4.22 -12.13
C ALA A 171 11.63 -3.85 -10.78
N ASP A 172 11.68 -4.76 -9.79
CA ASP A 172 11.25 -4.47 -8.42
C ASP A 172 11.98 -3.24 -7.85
N LEU A 173 13.30 -3.20 -8.01
CA LEU A 173 14.11 -2.07 -7.55
C LEU A 173 13.78 -0.78 -8.30
N ALA A 174 13.56 -0.83 -9.61
CA ALA A 174 13.17 0.35 -10.38
C ALA A 174 11.84 0.95 -9.89
N VAL A 175 10.84 0.10 -9.62
CA VAL A 175 9.57 0.52 -9.02
C VAL A 175 9.80 1.15 -7.64
N CYS A 176 10.60 0.50 -6.78
CA CYS A 176 10.91 1.03 -5.45
C CYS A 176 11.59 2.40 -5.52
N PHE A 177 12.55 2.60 -6.44
CA PHE A 177 13.23 3.89 -6.63
C PHE A 177 12.28 4.98 -7.13
N ALA A 178 11.40 4.66 -8.07
CA ALA A 178 10.40 5.61 -8.57
C ALA A 178 9.44 6.04 -7.45
N VAL A 179 8.93 5.09 -6.66
CA VAL A 179 8.05 5.36 -5.53
C VAL A 179 8.75 6.20 -4.45
N ALA A 180 9.98 5.83 -4.07
CA ALA A 180 10.78 6.59 -3.09
C ALA A 180 11.06 8.01 -3.59
N GLY A 181 11.34 8.17 -4.88
CA GLY A 181 11.54 9.46 -5.53
C GLY A 181 10.30 10.35 -5.46
N ALA A 182 9.13 9.82 -5.80
CA ALA A 182 7.87 10.55 -5.73
C ALA A 182 7.54 10.98 -4.29
N VAL A 183 7.75 10.08 -3.32
CA VAL A 183 7.59 10.39 -1.88
C VAL A 183 8.56 11.50 -1.46
N ARG A 184 9.82 11.47 -1.89
CA ARG A 184 10.82 12.51 -1.59
C ARG A 184 10.41 13.88 -2.12
N LEU A 185 9.85 13.96 -3.34
CA LEU A 185 9.36 15.22 -3.90
C LEU A 185 8.21 15.83 -3.09
N LEU A 186 7.34 14.98 -2.53
CA LEU A 186 6.23 15.42 -1.67
C LEU A 186 6.71 15.80 -0.27
N THR A 187 7.55 14.98 0.38
CA THR A 187 8.09 15.31 1.72
C THR A 187 8.92 16.60 1.71
N GLY A 188 9.63 16.89 0.60
CA GLY A 188 10.35 18.13 0.36
C GLY A 188 9.50 19.31 -0.13
N GLU A 189 8.17 19.14 -0.21
CA GLU A 189 7.21 20.16 -0.68
C GLU A 189 7.49 20.68 -2.10
N THR A 190 8.20 19.91 -2.93
CA THR A 190 8.50 20.28 -4.31
C THR A 190 7.26 20.22 -5.21
N LEU A 191 6.31 19.33 -4.91
CA LEU A 191 5.08 19.12 -5.68
C LEU A 191 3.88 19.81 -5.05
N ALA A 192 3.74 19.72 -3.74
CA ALA A 192 2.63 20.28 -2.98
C ALA A 192 3.08 20.58 -1.55
N SER A 193 2.57 21.66 -0.96
CA SER A 193 2.83 21.98 0.44
C SER A 193 2.29 20.89 1.38
N TRP A 194 2.89 20.75 2.55
CA TRP A 194 2.41 19.80 3.56
C TRP A 194 0.94 20.03 3.93
N GLU A 195 0.51 21.29 4.01
CA GLU A 195 -0.88 21.64 4.27
C GLU A 195 -1.83 21.15 3.17
N GLU A 196 -1.43 21.20 1.91
CA GLU A 196 -2.21 20.65 0.80
C GLU A 196 -2.27 19.13 0.86
N GLN A 197 -1.15 18.47 1.16
CA GLN A 197 -1.08 17.02 1.28
C GLN A 197 -2.02 16.49 2.38
N LYS A 198 -2.13 17.16 3.51
CA LYS A 198 -2.99 16.77 4.64
C LYS A 198 -4.51 16.81 4.35
N ARG A 199 -4.94 17.60 3.37
CA ARG A 199 -6.38 17.80 3.07
C ARG A 199 -7.04 16.63 2.36
N TRP A 200 -6.26 15.68 1.85
CA TRP A 200 -6.79 14.57 1.05
C TRP A 200 -7.48 13.54 1.94
N SER A 201 -8.78 13.34 1.70
CA SER A 201 -9.56 12.35 2.44
C SER A 201 -9.23 10.92 1.98
N VAL A 202 -9.40 9.96 2.89
CA VAL A 202 -9.26 8.53 2.59
C VAL A 202 -10.17 8.12 1.42
N ALA A 203 -11.45 8.49 1.47
CA ALA A 203 -12.42 8.12 0.45
C ALA A 203 -12.06 8.63 -0.97
N ARG A 204 -11.40 9.79 -1.05
CA ARG A 204 -10.97 10.36 -2.33
C ARG A 204 -9.77 9.59 -2.88
N LEU A 205 -8.78 9.31 -2.04
CA LEU A 205 -7.59 8.54 -2.40
C LEU A 205 -7.92 7.06 -2.67
N TYR A 206 -8.84 6.48 -1.93
CA TYR A 206 -9.32 5.11 -2.14
C TYR A 206 -9.92 4.92 -3.55
N ARG A 207 -10.74 5.87 -4.03
CA ARG A 207 -11.30 5.81 -5.39
C ARG A 207 -10.21 5.82 -6.45
N LEU A 208 -9.27 6.75 -6.33
CA LEU A 208 -8.12 6.84 -7.23
C LEU A 208 -7.29 5.55 -7.22
N PHE A 209 -7.04 4.99 -6.04
CA PHE A 209 -6.30 3.74 -5.89
C PHE A 209 -6.99 2.58 -6.64
N PHE A 210 -8.30 2.43 -6.49
CA PHE A 210 -9.01 1.35 -7.16
C PHE A 210 -9.25 1.59 -8.65
N ASP A 211 -9.24 2.81 -9.13
CA ASP A 211 -9.19 3.10 -10.56
C ASP A 211 -7.85 2.62 -11.15
N ALA A 212 -6.73 2.88 -10.48
CA ALA A 212 -5.42 2.36 -10.86
C ALA A 212 -5.33 0.83 -10.75
N VAL A 213 -5.92 0.20 -9.73
CA VAL A 213 -6.00 -1.27 -9.60
C VAL A 213 -6.69 -1.92 -10.81
N ARG A 214 -7.72 -1.27 -11.37
CA ARG A 214 -8.44 -1.78 -12.54
C ARG A 214 -7.67 -1.68 -13.83
N GLY A 215 -7.09 -0.52 -14.11
CA GLY A 215 -6.55 -0.19 -15.43
C GLY A 215 -5.08 0.18 -15.45
N ALA A 216 -4.38 0.08 -14.33
CA ALA A 216 -2.97 0.45 -14.15
C ALA A 216 -2.64 1.79 -14.80
N GLU A 217 -1.59 1.86 -15.61
CA GLU A 217 -1.13 3.06 -16.31
C GLU A 217 -2.16 3.67 -17.28
N HIS A 218 -3.09 2.83 -17.75
CA HIS A 218 -4.14 3.27 -18.71
C HIS A 218 -5.38 3.84 -18.02
N ALA A 219 -5.52 3.67 -16.70
CA ALA A 219 -6.68 4.19 -15.98
C ALA A 219 -6.71 5.74 -16.02
N PRO A 220 -7.88 6.34 -16.32
CA PRO A 220 -8.01 7.79 -16.27
C PRO A 220 -7.99 8.32 -14.84
N VAL A 221 -7.32 9.43 -14.63
CA VAL A 221 -7.36 10.18 -13.37
C VAL A 221 -8.56 11.12 -13.40
N LEU A 222 -9.67 10.69 -12.80
CA LEU A 222 -10.93 11.43 -12.81
C LEU A 222 -10.97 12.63 -11.84
N ASP A 223 -9.90 12.84 -11.10
CA ASP A 223 -9.73 13.92 -10.14
C ASP A 223 -8.67 14.91 -10.63
N PRO A 224 -9.07 16.07 -11.20
CA PRO A 224 -8.12 17.01 -11.77
C PRO A 224 -7.25 17.71 -10.72
N GLU A 225 -7.71 17.83 -9.45
CA GLU A 225 -6.88 18.36 -8.38
C GLU A 225 -5.76 17.38 -8.01
N TYR A 226 -6.04 16.07 -8.10
CA TYR A 226 -5.00 15.06 -7.90
C TYR A 226 -3.94 15.13 -8.99
N ALA A 227 -4.34 15.22 -10.26
CA ALA A 227 -3.40 15.40 -11.36
C ALA A 227 -2.58 16.70 -11.24
N ALA A 228 -3.21 17.77 -10.76
CA ALA A 228 -2.55 19.06 -10.53
C ALA A 228 -1.44 19.00 -9.47
N LEU A 229 -1.56 18.15 -8.44
CA LEU A 229 -0.48 17.91 -7.44
C LEU A 229 0.84 17.50 -8.10
N PHE A 230 0.75 16.79 -9.21
CA PHE A 230 1.92 16.29 -9.96
C PHE A 230 2.30 17.18 -11.15
N GLY A 231 1.75 18.41 -11.20
CA GLY A 231 2.06 19.39 -12.24
C GLY A 231 1.28 19.21 -13.55
N LEU A 232 0.20 18.42 -13.54
CA LEU A 232 -0.58 18.10 -14.75
C LEU A 232 -2.06 18.50 -14.62
N PRO A 233 -2.40 19.79 -14.58
CA PRO A 233 -3.77 20.27 -14.39
C PRO A 233 -4.62 20.10 -15.65
N ARG A 234 -4.77 18.88 -16.17
CA ARG A 234 -5.56 18.54 -17.35
C ARG A 234 -6.80 17.74 -16.94
N LYS A 235 -7.87 17.81 -17.78
CA LYS A 235 -9.10 17.06 -17.52
C LYS A 235 -9.03 15.59 -17.94
N GLU A 236 -8.21 15.28 -18.92
CA GLU A 236 -8.03 13.94 -19.47
C GLU A 236 -6.56 13.56 -19.34
N ILE A 237 -6.25 12.78 -18.33
CA ILE A 237 -4.90 12.28 -18.05
C ILE A 237 -5.01 10.88 -17.46
N SER A 238 -4.06 10.02 -17.80
CA SER A 238 -3.92 8.71 -17.19
C SER A 238 -2.91 8.70 -16.03
N PHE A 239 -2.96 7.67 -15.19
CA PHE A 239 -1.94 7.46 -14.16
C PHE A 239 -0.54 7.27 -14.76
N GLY A 240 -0.44 6.63 -15.94
CA GLY A 240 0.83 6.49 -16.65
C GLY A 240 1.44 7.82 -17.06
N GLU A 241 0.61 8.80 -17.47
CA GLU A 241 1.10 10.15 -17.80
C GLU A 241 1.62 10.90 -16.56
N ILE A 242 1.04 10.66 -15.36
CA ILE A 242 1.58 11.20 -14.11
C ILE A 242 2.97 10.59 -13.86
N TRP A 243 3.12 9.28 -13.99
CA TRP A 243 4.43 8.64 -13.81
C TRP A 243 5.46 9.12 -14.84
N ALA A 244 5.09 9.24 -16.12
CA ALA A 244 5.97 9.79 -17.14
C ALA A 244 6.48 11.19 -16.78
N ALA A 245 5.56 12.08 -16.36
CA ALA A 245 5.93 13.42 -15.93
C ALA A 245 6.80 13.45 -14.67
N LEU A 246 6.58 12.53 -13.72
CA LEU A 246 7.42 12.41 -12.53
C LEU A 246 8.83 11.92 -12.90
N LEU A 247 8.93 10.88 -13.72
CA LEU A 247 10.22 10.27 -14.11
C LEU A 247 11.07 11.19 -14.98
N ASP A 248 10.46 12.10 -15.72
CA ASP A 248 11.15 13.14 -16.53
C ASP A 248 11.73 14.28 -15.67
N ARG A 249 11.40 14.36 -14.39
CA ARG A 249 11.93 15.42 -13.51
C ARG A 249 13.41 15.24 -13.22
N PRO A 250 14.23 16.30 -13.31
CA PRO A 250 15.67 16.22 -13.03
C PRO A 250 16.00 15.67 -11.64
N GLU A 251 15.13 15.94 -10.67
CA GLU A 251 15.29 15.48 -9.28
C GLU A 251 15.21 13.95 -9.15
N LEU A 252 14.54 13.25 -10.09
CA LEU A 252 14.45 11.79 -10.11
C LEU A 252 15.46 11.14 -11.05
N GLN A 253 16.10 11.91 -11.92
CA GLN A 253 17.16 11.42 -12.80
C GLN A 253 18.55 11.45 -12.15
N SER A 254 18.69 12.14 -11.02
CA SER A 254 19.92 12.11 -10.22
C SER A 254 19.97 10.86 -9.34
N PRO A 255 21.17 10.33 -9.04
CA PRO A 255 21.31 9.23 -8.07
C PRO A 255 20.62 9.60 -6.75
N LEU A 256 19.85 8.66 -6.19
CA LEU A 256 19.15 8.85 -4.91
C LEU A 256 20.12 8.92 -3.72
N PHE A 257 21.40 8.53 -3.96
CA PHE A 257 22.48 8.47 -2.98
C PHE A 257 23.82 8.92 -3.58
#